data_a35eae924b9b1c65092263e3fe6e12a8
#
_entry.id   a35eae924b9b1c65092263e3fe6e12a8
#
_cell.length_a   1.000
_cell.length_b   1.000
_cell.length_c   1.000
_cell.angle_alpha   90.00
_cell.angle_beta   90.00
_cell.angle_gamma   90.00
#
_symmetry.space_group_name_H-M   'P 1'
#
loop_
_entity.id
_entity.type
_entity.pdbx_description
1 polymer ?
#
loop_
_entity_poly.entity_id
_entity_poly.type
_entity_poly.pdbx_seq_one_letter_code
_entity_poly.pdbx_strand_id
1 'polypeptide(L)'
;MKPGKNILRTVVIWMVALAAYNVIVWLLPVEHTSTFIVPYVFTMITFFLPLGVAVLTFGRPTPMKSKFLGYPLFHIAMVVLVLQLIVGLFFMLLAESIGITLPLIIHVILLAVGLIGMISGDVGRGEIQRVEQNVKPKVIYIQTLLLTAENTAGKATDPYLKKRLGELTDLIRYSDPMSAPELQPMEAHISEKMAQLGSAVYAADTVQADALIGELIDLLNQRSRACKLYK
;
A
#
# COMPACT_ATOMS: atom_id res chain seq x y z
N MET A 1 -8.87 15.88 -10.51
CA MET A 1 -10.26 15.70 -10.03
C MET A 1 -10.29 15.99 -8.54
N LYS A 2 -11.21 16.86 -8.06
CA LYS A 2 -11.30 17.20 -6.62
C LYS A 2 -11.84 15.99 -5.85
N PRO A 3 -11.10 15.44 -4.86
CA PRO A 3 -11.48 14.22 -4.14
C PRO A 3 -12.86 14.29 -3.47
N GLY A 4 -13.28 15.46 -3.01
CA GLY A 4 -14.58 15.63 -2.35
C GLY A 4 -15.84 15.37 -3.21
N LYS A 5 -15.78 15.58 -4.54
CA LYS A 5 -16.95 15.35 -5.40
C LYS A 5 -17.28 13.86 -5.58
N ASN A 6 -16.27 13.00 -5.56
CA ASN A 6 -16.48 11.55 -5.73
C ASN A 6 -17.06 10.93 -4.45
N ILE A 7 -16.63 11.40 -3.28
CA ILE A 7 -17.18 10.93 -2.00
C ILE A 7 -18.65 11.31 -1.87
N LEU A 8 -18.99 12.57 -2.19
CA LEU A 8 -20.39 13.02 -2.15
C LEU A 8 -21.27 12.13 -3.04
N ARG A 9 -20.83 11.81 -4.25
CA ARG A 9 -21.55 10.89 -5.14
C ARG A 9 -21.71 9.49 -4.54
N THR A 10 -20.64 8.95 -3.95
CA THR A 10 -20.69 7.65 -3.27
C THR A 10 -21.69 7.67 -2.13
N VAL A 11 -21.66 8.68 -1.28
CA VAL A 11 -22.62 8.83 -0.18
C VAL A 11 -24.06 8.92 -0.69
N VAL A 12 -24.32 9.72 -1.74
CA VAL A 12 -25.66 9.85 -2.34
C VAL A 12 -26.16 8.51 -2.88
N ILE A 13 -25.34 7.78 -3.65
CA ILE A 13 -25.69 6.45 -4.17
C ILE A 13 -26.02 5.50 -3.01
N TRP A 14 -25.23 5.53 -1.94
CA TRP A 14 -25.41 4.69 -0.78
C TRP A 14 -26.70 5.00 -0.02
N MET A 15 -27.02 6.28 0.13
CA MET A 15 -28.27 6.75 0.75
C MET A 15 -29.50 6.35 -0.07
N VAL A 16 -29.41 6.41 -1.40
CA VAL A 16 -30.48 5.94 -2.31
C VAL A 16 -30.66 4.42 -2.15
N ALA A 17 -29.58 3.63 -2.10
CA ALA A 17 -29.66 2.19 -1.87
C ALA A 17 -30.27 1.84 -0.52
N LEU A 18 -29.90 2.58 0.54
CA LEU A 18 -30.45 2.43 1.88
C LEU A 18 -31.97 2.77 1.91
N ALA A 19 -32.37 3.86 1.25
CA ALA A 19 -33.78 4.25 1.14
C ALA A 19 -34.59 3.18 0.38
N ALA A 20 -34.05 2.67 -0.73
CA ALA A 20 -34.68 1.59 -1.51
C ALA A 20 -34.85 0.32 -0.67
N TYR A 21 -33.80 -0.07 0.09
CA TYR A 21 -33.89 -1.20 1.02
C TYR A 21 -35.03 -1.02 2.03
N ASN A 22 -35.11 0.16 2.67
CA ASN A 22 -36.18 0.45 3.64
C ASN A 22 -37.57 0.32 3.00
N VAL A 23 -37.78 0.94 1.83
CA VAL A 23 -39.06 0.85 1.14
C VAL A 23 -39.43 -0.60 0.83
N ILE A 24 -38.49 -1.38 0.29
CA ILE A 24 -38.74 -2.79 -0.05
C ILE A 24 -39.10 -3.60 1.20
N VAL A 25 -38.32 -3.48 2.28
CA VAL A 25 -38.51 -4.27 3.50
C VAL A 25 -39.85 -3.97 4.16
N TRP A 26 -40.23 -2.69 4.24
CA TRP A 26 -41.50 -2.29 4.86
C TRP A 26 -42.75 -2.57 3.98
N LEU A 27 -42.55 -2.88 2.70
CA LEU A 27 -43.61 -3.33 1.78
C LEU A 27 -43.74 -4.85 1.73
N LEU A 28 -42.91 -5.63 2.45
CA LEU A 28 -43.06 -7.09 2.50
C LEU A 28 -44.39 -7.45 3.14
N PRO A 29 -45.12 -8.42 2.54
CA PRO A 29 -46.41 -8.87 3.06
C PRO A 29 -46.26 -9.88 4.22
N VAL A 30 -45.54 -9.46 5.28
CA VAL A 30 -45.26 -10.28 6.48
C VAL A 30 -45.50 -9.44 7.73
N GLU A 31 -45.85 -10.10 8.85
CA GLU A 31 -46.01 -9.40 10.12
C GLU A 31 -44.65 -8.89 10.63
N HIS A 32 -44.62 -7.63 11.05
CA HIS A 32 -43.40 -6.97 11.59
C HIS A 32 -43.21 -7.34 13.07
N THR A 33 -43.00 -8.62 13.32
CA THR A 33 -42.76 -9.19 14.65
C THR A 33 -41.38 -8.82 15.18
N SER A 34 -41.09 -9.12 16.46
CA SER A 34 -39.74 -8.96 17.02
C SER A 34 -38.69 -9.76 16.24
N THR A 35 -39.08 -10.92 15.68
CA THR A 35 -38.21 -11.76 14.82
C THR A 35 -37.88 -11.08 13.49
N PHE A 36 -38.82 -10.31 12.93
CA PHE A 36 -38.58 -9.46 11.73
C PHE A 36 -37.63 -8.31 12.00
N ILE A 37 -37.78 -7.64 13.16
CA ILE A 37 -36.98 -6.46 13.50
C ILE A 37 -35.49 -6.77 13.67
N VAL A 38 -35.11 -7.95 14.18
CA VAL A 38 -33.70 -8.33 14.36
C VAL A 38 -32.90 -8.30 13.05
N PRO A 39 -33.26 -9.03 11.99
CA PRO A 39 -32.57 -8.95 10.69
C PRO A 39 -32.54 -7.54 10.13
N TYR A 40 -33.64 -6.78 10.26
CA TYR A 40 -33.73 -5.41 9.80
C TYR A 40 -32.64 -4.53 10.45
N VAL A 41 -32.53 -4.54 11.78
CA VAL A 41 -31.58 -3.72 12.53
C VAL A 41 -30.13 -4.11 12.17
N PHE A 42 -29.82 -5.42 12.13
CA PHE A 42 -28.48 -5.88 11.76
C PHE A 42 -28.10 -5.50 10.34
N THR A 43 -29.03 -5.57 9.39
CA THR A 43 -28.79 -5.15 8.02
C THR A 43 -28.58 -3.63 7.93
N MET A 44 -29.36 -2.84 8.66
CA MET A 44 -29.19 -1.39 8.76
C MET A 44 -27.78 -1.03 9.28
N ILE A 45 -27.32 -1.67 10.36
CA ILE A 45 -25.96 -1.47 10.90
C ILE A 45 -24.92 -1.82 9.82
N THR A 46 -25.09 -2.97 9.16
CA THR A 46 -24.14 -3.45 8.15
C THR A 46 -24.06 -2.55 6.92
N PHE A 47 -25.13 -1.81 6.57
CA PHE A 47 -25.10 -0.82 5.50
C PHE A 47 -24.04 0.28 5.71
N PHE A 48 -23.75 0.62 6.95
CA PHE A 48 -22.77 1.66 7.27
C PHE A 48 -21.31 1.16 7.20
N LEU A 49 -21.06 -0.16 7.18
CA LEU A 49 -19.70 -0.70 7.14
C LEU A 49 -18.96 -0.37 5.82
N PRO A 50 -19.48 -0.72 4.62
CA PRO A 50 -18.80 -0.36 3.37
C PRO A 50 -18.72 1.14 3.15
N LEU A 51 -19.73 1.91 3.59
CA LEU A 51 -19.72 3.37 3.51
C LEU A 51 -18.59 3.94 4.38
N GLY A 52 -18.45 3.47 5.63
CA GLY A 52 -17.38 3.88 6.53
C GLY A 52 -16.00 3.58 5.95
N VAL A 53 -15.80 2.35 5.45
CA VAL A 53 -14.55 1.96 4.78
C VAL A 53 -14.28 2.83 3.55
N ALA A 54 -15.29 3.10 2.72
CA ALA A 54 -15.13 3.94 1.53
C ALA A 54 -14.72 5.38 1.91
N VAL A 55 -15.36 5.99 2.91
CA VAL A 55 -15.03 7.34 3.38
C VAL A 55 -13.63 7.39 3.99
N LEU A 56 -13.27 6.45 4.85
CA LEU A 56 -11.97 6.42 5.51
C LEU A 56 -10.82 6.14 4.54
N THR A 57 -11.03 5.26 3.55
CA THR A 57 -9.99 4.83 2.61
C THR A 57 -9.84 5.80 1.43
N PHE A 58 -10.96 6.23 0.84
CA PHE A 58 -10.95 7.03 -0.39
C PHE A 58 -11.21 8.51 -0.14
N GLY A 59 -11.63 8.88 1.07
CA GLY A 59 -11.96 10.24 1.47
C GLY A 59 -10.77 11.16 1.67
N ARG A 60 -9.62 10.62 2.00
CA ARG A 60 -8.41 11.39 2.26
C ARG A 60 -7.50 11.47 1.02
N PRO A 61 -6.73 12.55 0.84
CA PRO A 61 -5.71 12.65 -0.20
C PRO A 61 -4.51 11.75 0.21
N THR A 62 -4.67 10.44 0.05
CA THR A 62 -3.64 9.45 0.33
C THR A 62 -2.96 8.99 -0.97
N PRO A 63 -1.69 8.54 -0.92
CA PRO A 63 -1.00 7.97 -2.08
C PRO A 63 -1.82 6.85 -2.73
N MET A 64 -1.70 6.70 -4.06
CA MET A 64 -2.44 5.68 -4.85
C MET A 64 -2.29 4.27 -4.27
N LYS A 65 -1.09 3.89 -3.82
CA LYS A 65 -0.82 2.59 -3.18
C LYS A 65 -1.64 2.36 -1.91
N SER A 66 -1.78 3.40 -1.06
CA SER A 66 -2.61 3.30 0.15
C SER A 66 -4.09 3.11 -0.17
N LYS A 67 -4.59 3.70 -1.27
CA LYS A 67 -5.95 3.47 -1.76
C LYS A 67 -6.13 2.04 -2.26
N PHE A 68 -5.17 1.51 -2.99
CA PHE A 68 -5.21 0.14 -3.50
C PHE A 68 -5.32 -0.89 -2.36
N LEU A 69 -4.57 -0.70 -1.28
CA LEU A 69 -4.66 -1.55 -0.08
C LEU A 69 -6.01 -1.42 0.67
N GLY A 70 -6.81 -0.41 0.39
CA GLY A 70 -8.18 -0.27 0.92
C GLY A 70 -9.24 -1.08 0.19
N TYR A 71 -8.97 -1.55 -1.05
CA TYR A 71 -9.91 -2.37 -1.81
C TYR A 71 -10.29 -3.69 -1.12
N PRO A 72 -9.36 -4.47 -0.54
CA PRO A 72 -9.71 -5.68 0.19
C PRO A 72 -10.67 -5.44 1.35
N LEU A 73 -10.46 -4.37 2.14
CA LEU A 73 -11.35 -4.03 3.25
C LEU A 73 -12.75 -3.68 2.76
N PHE A 74 -12.85 -2.87 1.70
CA PHE A 74 -14.12 -2.53 1.09
C PHE A 74 -14.83 -3.77 0.54
N HIS A 75 -14.08 -4.70 -0.06
CA HIS A 75 -14.63 -5.95 -0.58
C HIS A 75 -15.18 -6.84 0.53
N ILE A 76 -14.45 -7.00 1.65
CA ILE A 76 -14.91 -7.71 2.83
C ILE A 76 -16.22 -7.09 3.34
N ALA A 77 -16.27 -5.77 3.53
CA ALA A 77 -17.45 -5.08 3.99
C ALA A 77 -18.66 -5.27 3.06
N MET A 78 -18.43 -5.27 1.73
CA MET A 78 -19.47 -5.54 0.71
C MET A 78 -19.97 -6.98 0.78
N VAL A 79 -19.09 -7.96 0.92
CA VAL A 79 -19.48 -9.38 1.06
C VAL A 79 -20.34 -9.58 2.32
N VAL A 80 -19.93 -8.99 3.45
CA VAL A 80 -20.71 -9.04 4.69
C VAL A 80 -22.09 -8.41 4.51
N LEU A 81 -22.19 -7.25 3.84
CA LEU A 81 -23.48 -6.63 3.56
C LEU A 81 -24.38 -7.51 2.68
N VAL A 82 -23.83 -8.10 1.62
CA VAL A 82 -24.61 -8.98 0.73
C VAL A 82 -25.11 -10.22 1.48
N LEU A 83 -24.24 -10.85 2.27
CA LEU A 83 -24.63 -11.99 3.10
C LEU A 83 -25.72 -11.60 4.12
N GLN A 84 -25.56 -10.45 4.76
CA GLN A 84 -26.53 -9.94 5.73
C GLN A 84 -27.88 -9.64 5.09
N LEU A 85 -27.90 -9.10 3.85
CA LEU A 85 -29.11 -8.87 3.07
C LEU A 85 -29.82 -10.19 2.74
N ILE A 86 -29.08 -11.18 2.24
CA ILE A 86 -29.65 -12.49 1.86
C ILE A 86 -30.21 -13.19 3.07
N VAL A 87 -29.43 -13.32 4.13
CA VAL A 87 -29.83 -14.01 5.38
C VAL A 87 -30.91 -13.22 6.09
N GLY A 88 -30.81 -11.88 6.08
CA GLY A 88 -31.82 -11.02 6.67
C GLY A 88 -33.18 -11.16 6.00
N LEU A 89 -33.22 -11.10 4.66
CA LEU A 89 -34.46 -11.32 3.91
C LEU A 89 -35.07 -12.69 4.16
N PHE A 90 -34.23 -13.74 4.19
CA PHE A 90 -34.65 -15.10 4.49
C PHE A 90 -35.35 -15.18 5.86
N PHE A 91 -34.75 -14.62 6.91
CA PHE A 91 -35.37 -14.65 8.24
C PHE A 91 -36.56 -13.70 8.38
N MET A 92 -36.63 -12.60 7.64
CA MET A 92 -37.81 -11.75 7.61
C MET A 92 -39.01 -12.48 7.02
N LEU A 93 -38.81 -13.25 5.93
CA LEU A 93 -39.88 -14.04 5.31
C LEU A 93 -40.37 -15.19 6.20
N LEU A 94 -39.53 -15.67 7.10
CA LEU A 94 -39.87 -16.75 8.05
C LEU A 94 -40.22 -16.24 9.45
N ALA A 95 -40.38 -14.93 9.62
CA ALA A 95 -40.52 -14.29 10.92
C ALA A 95 -41.73 -14.78 11.76
N GLU A 96 -42.79 -15.23 11.12
CA GLU A 96 -43.96 -15.80 11.77
C GLU A 96 -43.77 -17.24 12.21
N SER A 97 -42.85 -17.98 11.57
CA SER A 97 -42.68 -19.42 11.77
C SER A 97 -41.53 -19.76 12.72
N ILE A 98 -40.66 -18.83 13.04
CA ILE A 98 -39.45 -19.09 13.84
C ILE A 98 -39.35 -18.09 15.02
N GLY A 99 -38.67 -18.55 16.09
CA GLY A 99 -38.39 -17.68 17.24
C GLY A 99 -37.21 -16.72 16.99
N ILE A 100 -37.16 -15.66 17.77
CA ILE A 100 -36.15 -14.56 17.66
C ILE A 100 -34.70 -15.04 17.86
N THR A 101 -34.48 -16.13 18.62
CA THR A 101 -33.13 -16.54 19.05
C THR A 101 -32.23 -16.95 17.89
N LEU A 102 -32.77 -17.72 16.94
CA LEU A 102 -31.99 -18.22 15.80
C LEU A 102 -31.53 -17.09 14.86
N PRO A 103 -32.41 -16.17 14.40
CA PRO A 103 -31.98 -14.99 13.64
C PRO A 103 -30.96 -14.15 14.39
N LEU A 104 -31.14 -13.90 15.68
CA LEU A 104 -30.22 -13.09 16.48
C LEU A 104 -28.82 -13.70 16.50
N ILE A 105 -28.70 -15.01 16.80
CA ILE A 105 -27.40 -15.70 16.85
C ILE A 105 -26.68 -15.59 15.49
N ILE A 106 -27.39 -15.89 14.40
CA ILE A 106 -26.79 -15.91 13.06
C ILE A 106 -26.31 -14.50 12.64
N HIS A 107 -27.13 -13.48 12.87
CA HIS A 107 -26.76 -12.09 12.52
C HIS A 107 -25.60 -11.56 13.37
N VAL A 108 -25.55 -11.91 14.67
CA VAL A 108 -24.38 -11.58 15.53
C VAL A 108 -23.11 -12.24 15.02
N ILE A 109 -23.17 -13.54 14.66
CA ILE A 109 -22.01 -14.25 14.12
C ILE A 109 -21.54 -13.62 12.80
N LEU A 110 -22.46 -13.34 11.86
CA LEU A 110 -22.13 -12.72 10.58
C LEU A 110 -21.46 -11.36 10.78
N LEU A 111 -22.00 -10.53 11.65
CA LEU A 111 -21.42 -9.22 11.95
C LEU A 111 -20.05 -9.35 12.61
N ALA A 112 -19.92 -10.26 13.61
CA ALA A 112 -18.67 -10.47 14.31
C ALA A 112 -17.55 -10.96 13.36
N VAL A 113 -17.83 -11.97 12.52
CA VAL A 113 -16.88 -12.47 11.51
C VAL A 113 -16.49 -11.36 10.54
N GLY A 114 -17.45 -10.55 10.10
CA GLY A 114 -17.20 -9.41 9.23
C GLY A 114 -16.27 -8.37 9.87
N LEU A 115 -16.53 -8.00 11.12
CA LEU A 115 -15.69 -7.05 11.86
C LEU A 115 -14.29 -7.60 12.12
N ILE A 116 -14.16 -8.87 12.52
CA ILE A 116 -12.84 -9.51 12.67
C ILE A 116 -12.07 -9.50 11.35
N GLY A 117 -12.73 -9.86 10.24
CA GLY A 117 -12.12 -9.83 8.91
C GLY A 117 -11.63 -8.43 8.50
N MET A 118 -12.41 -7.40 8.80
CA MET A 118 -12.00 -6.01 8.53
C MET A 118 -10.82 -5.56 9.40
N ILE A 119 -10.84 -5.86 10.70
CA ILE A 119 -9.74 -5.53 11.62
C ILE A 119 -8.46 -6.24 11.19
N SER A 120 -8.54 -7.54 10.88
CA SER A 120 -7.39 -8.32 10.40
C SER A 120 -6.83 -7.77 9.09
N GLY A 121 -7.70 -7.35 8.17
CA GLY A 121 -7.31 -6.72 6.90
C GLY A 121 -6.64 -5.35 7.11
N ASP A 122 -7.09 -4.55 8.06
CA ASP A 122 -6.48 -3.25 8.37
C ASP A 122 -5.10 -3.40 9.04
N VAL A 123 -4.94 -4.35 9.95
CA VAL A 123 -3.65 -4.71 10.57
C VAL A 123 -2.64 -5.14 9.50
N GLY A 124 -3.04 -6.04 8.59
CA GLY A 124 -2.20 -6.46 7.47
C GLY A 124 -1.78 -5.31 6.56
N ARG A 125 -2.70 -4.37 6.29
CA ARG A 125 -2.41 -3.14 5.54
C ARG A 125 -1.37 -2.26 6.26
N GLY A 126 -1.51 -2.08 7.56
CA GLY A 126 -0.58 -1.29 8.37
C GLY A 126 0.84 -1.87 8.32
N GLU A 127 0.98 -3.18 8.42
CA GLU A 127 2.27 -3.85 8.36
C GLU A 127 2.95 -3.73 6.99
N ILE A 128 2.21 -3.89 5.89
CA ILE A 128 2.74 -3.67 4.53
C ILE A 128 3.25 -2.24 4.38
N GLN A 129 2.52 -1.24 4.86
CA GLN A 129 2.95 0.16 4.81
C GLN A 129 4.20 0.40 5.66
N ARG A 130 4.27 -0.20 6.85
CA ARG A 130 5.43 -0.10 7.75
C ARG A 130 6.68 -0.69 7.11
N VAL A 131 6.58 -1.87 6.53
CA VAL A 131 7.68 -2.53 5.82
C VAL A 131 8.14 -1.67 4.64
N GLU A 132 7.22 -1.14 3.83
CA GLU A 132 7.57 -0.28 2.69
C GLU A 132 8.27 1.02 3.15
N GLN A 133 7.81 1.65 4.23
CA GLN A 133 8.45 2.86 4.78
C GLN A 133 9.86 2.58 5.30
N ASN A 134 10.09 1.41 5.86
CA ASN A 134 11.41 1.02 6.37
C ASN A 134 12.37 0.60 5.26
N VAL A 135 11.87 0.02 4.16
CA VAL A 135 12.72 -0.47 3.05
C VAL A 135 13.09 0.67 2.08
N LYS A 136 12.17 1.58 1.78
CA LYS A 136 12.44 2.67 0.82
C LYS A 136 13.70 3.48 1.11
N PRO A 137 13.93 3.99 2.33
CA PRO A 137 15.15 4.76 2.62
C PRO A 137 16.41 3.94 2.39
N LYS A 138 16.34 2.63 2.67
CA LYS A 138 17.50 1.73 2.58
C LYS A 138 17.96 1.47 1.13
N VAL A 139 17.05 1.58 0.15
CA VAL A 139 17.39 1.35 -1.27
C VAL A 139 17.66 2.63 -2.05
N ILE A 140 17.28 3.80 -1.54
CA ILE A 140 17.43 5.09 -2.21
C ILE A 140 18.90 5.40 -2.49
N TYR A 141 19.82 5.04 -1.59
CA TYR A 141 21.24 5.33 -1.72
C TYR A 141 21.81 4.78 -3.04
N ILE A 142 21.68 3.47 -3.27
CA ILE A 142 22.20 2.83 -4.50
C ILE A 142 21.52 3.35 -5.76
N GLN A 143 20.21 3.64 -5.71
CA GLN A 143 19.50 4.23 -6.85
C GLN A 143 20.02 5.63 -7.19
N THR A 144 20.29 6.45 -6.17
CA THR A 144 20.87 7.79 -6.37
C THR A 144 22.29 7.72 -6.91
N LEU A 145 23.10 6.80 -6.36
CA LEU A 145 24.45 6.57 -6.81
C LEU A 145 24.50 6.11 -8.27
N LEU A 146 23.61 5.18 -8.66
CA LEU A 146 23.46 4.70 -10.03
C LEU A 146 23.13 5.84 -11.00
N LEU A 147 22.12 6.66 -10.66
CA LEU A 147 21.75 7.82 -11.48
C LEU A 147 22.92 8.79 -11.66
N THR A 148 23.71 9.01 -10.60
CA THR A 148 24.90 9.87 -10.66
C THR A 148 25.97 9.27 -11.57
N ALA A 149 26.22 7.95 -11.48
CA ALA A 149 27.17 7.25 -12.32
C ALA A 149 26.76 7.27 -13.81
N GLU A 150 25.50 7.00 -14.12
CA GLU A 150 24.95 7.05 -15.47
C GLU A 150 25.06 8.45 -16.08
N ASN A 151 24.74 9.49 -15.30
CA ASN A 151 24.87 10.88 -15.72
C ASN A 151 26.34 11.26 -15.98
N THR A 152 27.28 10.76 -15.16
CA THR A 152 28.71 10.99 -15.33
C THR A 152 29.24 10.26 -16.57
N ALA A 153 28.84 9.03 -16.78
CA ALA A 153 29.20 8.24 -17.96
C ALA A 153 28.70 8.89 -19.27
N GLY A 154 27.49 9.49 -19.24
CA GLY A 154 26.91 10.21 -20.38
C GLY A 154 27.70 11.47 -20.78
N LYS A 155 28.49 12.07 -19.87
CA LYS A 155 29.31 13.25 -20.13
C LYS A 155 30.74 12.95 -20.62
N ALA A 156 31.19 11.69 -20.44
CA ALA A 156 32.52 11.28 -20.88
C ALA A 156 32.63 11.28 -22.42
N THR A 157 33.63 11.96 -22.95
CA THR A 157 33.93 12.00 -24.39
C THR A 157 34.99 10.99 -24.80
N ASP A 158 35.93 10.66 -23.90
CA ASP A 158 36.96 9.68 -24.13
C ASP A 158 36.41 8.27 -24.15
N PRO A 159 36.66 7.45 -25.23
CA PRO A 159 36.15 6.10 -25.34
C PRO A 159 36.65 5.14 -24.24
N TYR A 160 37.92 5.28 -23.80
CA TYR A 160 38.46 4.47 -22.71
C TYR A 160 37.77 4.78 -21.41
N LEU A 161 37.65 6.05 -21.06
CA LEU A 161 36.98 6.50 -19.84
C LEU A 161 35.51 6.09 -19.84
N LYS A 162 34.85 6.20 -21.00
CA LYS A 162 33.44 5.75 -21.14
C LYS A 162 33.26 4.26 -20.85
N LYS A 163 34.20 3.41 -21.30
CA LYS A 163 34.17 1.99 -20.99
C LYS A 163 34.35 1.74 -19.48
N ARG A 164 35.31 2.41 -18.86
CA ARG A 164 35.59 2.27 -17.41
C ARG A 164 34.41 2.75 -16.55
N LEU A 165 33.76 3.85 -16.94
CA LEU A 165 32.54 4.34 -16.29
C LEU A 165 31.38 3.37 -16.48
N GLY A 166 31.30 2.65 -17.62
CA GLY A 166 30.34 1.58 -17.83
C GLY A 166 30.53 0.43 -16.86
N GLU A 167 31.78 -0.02 -16.67
CA GLU A 167 32.13 -1.06 -15.69
C GLU A 167 31.73 -0.66 -14.25
N LEU A 168 32.02 0.60 -13.85
CA LEU A 168 31.61 1.14 -12.55
C LEU A 168 30.08 1.20 -12.42
N THR A 169 29.37 1.66 -13.46
CA THR A 169 27.90 1.75 -13.48
C THR A 169 27.27 0.37 -13.33
N ASP A 170 27.79 -0.65 -14.01
CA ASP A 170 27.32 -2.02 -13.90
C ASP A 170 27.59 -2.59 -12.50
N LEU A 171 28.76 -2.32 -11.91
CA LEU A 171 29.05 -2.72 -10.53
C LEU A 171 28.04 -2.12 -9.53
N ILE A 172 27.68 -0.84 -9.69
CA ILE A 172 26.66 -0.18 -8.85
C ILE A 172 25.29 -0.81 -9.09
N ARG A 173 24.91 -1.04 -10.34
CA ARG A 173 23.61 -1.61 -10.73
C ARG A 173 23.35 -2.99 -10.11
N TYR A 174 24.38 -3.81 -10.04
CA TYR A 174 24.31 -5.17 -9.48
C TYR A 174 24.71 -5.25 -8.00
N SER A 175 25.01 -4.09 -7.36
CA SER A 175 25.28 -4.03 -5.92
C SER A 175 24.02 -4.29 -5.11
N ASP A 176 24.22 -4.78 -3.87
CA ASP A 176 23.13 -4.92 -2.90
C ASP A 176 22.46 -3.55 -2.66
N PRO A 177 21.14 -3.42 -2.94
CA PRO A 177 20.45 -2.14 -2.78
C PRO A 177 20.26 -1.74 -1.31
N MET A 178 20.39 -2.67 -0.37
CA MET A 178 20.10 -2.43 1.05
C MET A 178 21.22 -1.62 1.71
N SER A 179 20.84 -0.54 2.38
CA SER A 179 21.72 0.24 3.27
C SER A 179 21.38 -0.05 4.74
N ALA A 180 22.37 0.10 5.61
CA ALA A 180 22.24 -0.01 7.06
C ALA A 180 22.92 1.18 7.74
N PRO A 181 22.54 1.56 8.97
CA PRO A 181 23.17 2.67 9.69
C PRO A 181 24.69 2.55 9.80
N GLU A 182 25.19 1.33 9.93
CA GLU A 182 26.63 1.00 10.03
C GLU A 182 27.39 1.25 8.74
N LEU A 183 26.69 1.28 7.60
CA LEU A 183 27.28 1.54 6.28
C LEU A 183 27.33 3.02 5.93
N GLN A 184 26.60 3.89 6.65
CA GLN A 184 26.49 5.31 6.34
C GLN A 184 27.83 6.05 6.19
N PRO A 185 28.86 5.83 7.06
CA PRO A 185 30.14 6.50 6.88
C PRO A 185 30.83 6.11 5.57
N MET A 186 30.78 4.83 5.20
CA MET A 186 31.33 4.32 3.94
C MET A 186 30.55 4.84 2.74
N GLU A 187 29.24 4.86 2.81
CA GLU A 187 28.35 5.38 1.76
C GLU A 187 28.55 6.88 1.55
N ALA A 188 28.78 7.65 2.61
CA ALA A 188 29.14 9.06 2.50
C ALA A 188 30.47 9.26 1.77
N HIS A 189 31.48 8.45 2.10
CA HIS A 189 32.78 8.50 1.43
C HIS A 189 32.69 8.11 -0.06
N ILE A 190 31.92 7.08 -0.41
CA ILE A 190 31.63 6.72 -1.80
C ILE A 190 30.95 7.87 -2.54
N SER A 191 29.99 8.55 -1.90
CA SER A 191 29.29 9.68 -2.51
C SER A 191 30.22 10.87 -2.76
N GLU A 192 31.12 11.14 -1.84
CA GLU A 192 32.16 12.17 -2.01
C GLU A 192 33.08 11.86 -3.19
N LYS A 193 33.59 10.62 -3.26
CA LYS A 193 34.44 10.19 -4.38
C LYS A 193 33.72 10.21 -5.72
N MET A 194 32.41 9.87 -5.74
CA MET A 194 31.59 9.98 -6.93
C MET A 194 31.42 11.45 -7.40
N ALA A 195 31.29 12.39 -6.46
CA ALA A 195 31.25 13.82 -6.80
C ALA A 195 32.60 14.33 -7.38
N GLN A 196 33.73 13.88 -6.78
CA GLN A 196 35.06 14.17 -7.30
C GLN A 196 35.24 13.60 -8.71
N LEU A 197 34.80 12.37 -8.97
CA LEU A 197 34.81 11.74 -10.30
C LEU A 197 34.00 12.57 -11.31
N GLY A 198 32.81 13.05 -10.94
CA GLY A 198 31.99 13.92 -11.78
C GLY A 198 32.73 15.19 -12.18
N SER A 199 33.48 15.78 -11.25
CA SER A 199 34.29 16.98 -11.49
C SER A 199 35.49 16.70 -12.41
N ALA A 200 36.20 15.58 -12.21
CA ALA A 200 37.33 15.18 -13.06
C ALA A 200 36.88 14.89 -14.50
N VAL A 201 35.74 14.19 -14.68
CA VAL A 201 35.16 13.94 -16.01
C VAL A 201 34.75 15.23 -16.69
N TYR A 202 34.17 16.18 -15.97
CA TYR A 202 33.79 17.47 -16.49
C TYR A 202 35.02 18.32 -16.92
N ALA A 203 36.13 18.22 -16.16
CA ALA A 203 37.40 18.87 -16.47
C ALA A 203 38.22 18.15 -17.57
N ALA A 204 37.74 17.03 -18.11
CA ALA A 204 38.42 16.14 -19.03
C ALA A 204 39.78 15.62 -18.52
N ASP A 205 39.95 15.55 -17.19
CA ASP A 205 41.12 14.94 -16.55
C ASP A 205 40.99 13.42 -16.50
N THR A 206 41.44 12.76 -17.56
CA THR A 206 41.31 11.32 -17.73
C THR A 206 42.15 10.55 -16.73
N VAL A 207 43.30 11.05 -16.29
CA VAL A 207 44.19 10.40 -15.33
C VAL A 207 43.56 10.36 -13.94
N GLN A 208 43.07 11.52 -13.48
CA GLN A 208 42.41 11.64 -12.20
C GLN A 208 41.05 10.83 -12.18
N ALA A 209 40.32 10.89 -13.29
CA ALA A 209 39.07 10.15 -13.41
C ALA A 209 39.26 8.63 -13.33
N ASP A 210 40.27 8.07 -14.01
CA ASP A 210 40.55 6.63 -13.97
C ASP A 210 41.03 6.18 -12.58
N ALA A 211 41.86 6.98 -11.90
CA ALA A 211 42.25 6.69 -10.51
C ALA A 211 41.04 6.68 -9.57
N LEU A 212 40.11 7.63 -9.67
CA LEU A 212 38.90 7.68 -8.87
C LEU A 212 37.93 6.55 -9.16
N ILE A 213 37.85 6.09 -10.42
CA ILE A 213 37.07 4.89 -10.77
C ILE A 213 37.64 3.65 -10.06
N GLY A 214 38.96 3.48 -10.03
CA GLY A 214 39.62 2.40 -9.31
C GLY A 214 39.27 2.41 -7.82
N GLU A 215 39.42 3.55 -7.15
CA GLU A 215 39.06 3.72 -5.74
C GLU A 215 37.58 3.40 -5.47
N LEU A 216 36.67 3.87 -6.34
CA LEU A 216 35.23 3.63 -6.22
C LEU A 216 34.90 2.14 -6.37
N ILE A 217 35.51 1.42 -7.29
CA ILE A 217 35.34 -0.01 -7.46
C ILE A 217 35.75 -0.76 -6.16
N ASP A 218 36.89 -0.39 -5.56
CA ASP A 218 37.36 -0.99 -4.33
C ASP A 218 36.42 -0.70 -3.15
N LEU A 219 35.96 0.54 -3.00
CA LEU A 219 35.00 0.95 -1.98
C LEU A 219 33.64 0.21 -2.14
N LEU A 220 33.13 0.07 -3.36
CA LEU A 220 31.91 -0.66 -3.64
C LEU A 220 32.03 -2.15 -3.32
N ASN A 221 33.19 -2.74 -3.61
CA ASN A 221 33.47 -4.14 -3.23
C ASN A 221 33.56 -4.30 -1.70
N GLN A 222 34.15 -3.33 -0.99
CA GLN A 222 34.16 -3.33 0.48
C GLN A 222 32.75 -3.19 1.04
N ARG A 223 31.94 -2.28 0.51
CA ARG A 223 30.54 -2.13 0.88
C ARG A 223 29.75 -3.42 0.64
N SER A 224 29.95 -4.09 -0.48
CA SER A 224 29.27 -5.35 -0.80
C SER A 224 29.59 -6.45 0.22
N ARG A 225 30.84 -6.51 0.71
CA ARG A 225 31.23 -7.44 1.78
C ARG A 225 30.62 -7.05 3.11
N ALA A 226 30.64 -5.76 3.47
CA ALA A 226 30.03 -5.25 4.70
C ALA A 226 28.50 -5.45 4.73
N CYS A 227 27.78 -5.27 3.61
CA CYS A 227 26.35 -5.56 3.52
C CYS A 227 26.00 -7.00 3.90
N LYS A 228 26.87 -7.97 3.65
CA LYS A 228 26.63 -9.38 4.02
C LYS A 228 26.74 -9.63 5.51
N LEU A 229 27.43 -8.77 6.26
CA LEU A 229 27.60 -8.88 7.71
C LEU A 229 26.41 -8.27 8.48
N TYR A 230 25.67 -7.33 7.84
CA TYR A 230 24.55 -6.59 8.47
C TYR A 230 23.17 -7.05 7.96
N LYS A 231 23.11 -8.17 7.25
CA LYS A 231 21.87 -8.90 6.89
C LYS A 231 21.49 -9.90 7.96
#